data_3bf993753d5665ad46345e33aef46de7
#
_entry.id   3bf993753d5665ad46345e33aef46de7
#
_cell.length_a   1.000
_cell.length_b   1.000
_cell.length_c   1.000
_cell.angle_alpha   90.00
_cell.angle_beta   90.00
_cell.angle_gamma   90.00
#
_symmetry.space_group_name_H-M   'P 1'
#
loop_
_entity.id
_entity.type
_entity.pdbx_description
1 polymer ?
#
loop_
_entity_poly.entity_id
_entity_poly.type
_entity_poly.pdbx_seq_one_letter_code
_entity_poly.pdbx_strand_id
1 'polypeptide(L)'
;MMTGRWFDDWSVGDHLVHEIRRTVTETDNLLMSALTHNPQPLHLDAEAAAASEFGRILVNGTFTFALMIGLSVGDTTLGTLVANLGYDRVIMPKPVFIGDTMHAVSDVMELKDSRSRPGVGIVTFRHRLLNQRNEIVCECLRTALVNRKPA
;
A
#
# COMPACT_ATOMS: atom_id res chain seq x y z
N MET A 1 18.39 10.94 0.10
CA MET A 1 17.02 11.46 0.16
C MET A 1 16.21 10.60 -0.79
N MET A 2 15.14 9.94 -0.31
CA MET A 2 14.23 9.21 -1.20
C MET A 2 13.55 10.20 -2.14
N THR A 3 13.56 9.93 -3.42
CA THR A 3 12.85 10.72 -4.44
C THR A 3 12.10 9.74 -5.33
N GLY A 4 10.84 10.03 -5.60
CA GLY A 4 10.07 9.28 -6.59
C GLY A 4 10.70 9.38 -7.97
N ARG A 5 10.31 8.47 -8.83
CA ARG A 5 10.77 8.44 -10.23
C ARG A 5 9.79 9.18 -11.13
N TRP A 6 10.31 9.80 -12.17
CA TRP A 6 9.52 10.39 -13.25
C TRP A 6 8.95 9.28 -14.15
N PHE A 7 7.90 9.60 -14.90
CA PHE A 7 7.30 8.62 -15.82
C PHE A 7 8.35 8.00 -16.77
N ASP A 8 9.28 8.82 -17.24
CA ASP A 8 10.31 8.41 -18.20
C ASP A 8 11.40 7.48 -17.61
N ASP A 9 11.41 7.31 -16.29
CA ASP A 9 12.35 6.41 -15.59
C ASP A 9 11.81 5.00 -15.41
N TRP A 10 10.57 4.75 -15.82
CA TRP A 10 9.91 3.47 -15.64
C TRP A 10 9.98 2.59 -16.88
N SER A 11 10.11 1.30 -16.66
CA SER A 11 9.93 0.25 -17.67
C SER A 11 8.94 -0.80 -17.18
N VAL A 12 8.13 -1.35 -18.09
CA VAL A 12 7.27 -2.48 -17.75
C VAL A 12 8.14 -3.65 -17.32
N GLY A 13 7.80 -4.26 -16.18
CA GLY A 13 8.58 -5.32 -15.56
C GLY A 13 9.58 -4.84 -14.50
N ASP A 14 9.76 -3.53 -14.30
CA ASP A 14 10.55 -3.03 -13.15
C ASP A 14 10.00 -3.60 -11.86
N HIS A 15 10.92 -4.07 -11.00
CA HIS A 15 10.62 -4.61 -9.68
C HIS A 15 11.38 -3.84 -8.60
N LEU A 16 10.66 -3.40 -7.56
CA LEU A 16 11.21 -2.68 -6.42
C LEU A 16 10.92 -3.43 -5.14
N VAL A 17 11.94 -3.56 -4.30
CA VAL A 17 11.81 -3.93 -2.89
C VAL A 17 12.01 -2.66 -2.09
N HIS A 18 10.96 -2.20 -1.39
CA HIS A 18 11.03 -0.94 -0.64
C HIS A 18 11.82 -1.12 0.65
N GLU A 19 12.72 -0.18 0.93
CA GLU A 19 13.63 -0.28 2.08
C GLU A 19 12.93 -0.14 3.43
N ILE A 20 11.86 0.67 3.49
CA ILE A 20 11.17 0.96 4.74
C ILE A 20 10.43 -0.29 5.21
N ARG A 21 10.74 -0.71 6.44
CA ARG A 21 10.01 -1.75 7.17
C ARG A 21 9.34 -1.12 8.37
N ARG A 22 8.14 -1.61 8.70
CA ARG A 22 7.39 -1.06 9.82
C ARG A 22 6.65 -2.14 10.60
N THR A 23 6.83 -2.14 11.92
CA THR A 23 6.03 -2.98 12.83
C THR A 23 4.70 -2.30 13.11
N VAL A 24 3.62 -3.05 12.96
CA VAL A 24 2.25 -2.60 13.26
C VAL A 24 2.04 -2.55 14.77
N THR A 25 1.56 -1.42 15.26
CA THR A 25 1.29 -1.18 16.67
C THR A 25 -0.21 -1.16 16.98
N GLU A 26 -0.56 -1.29 18.26
CA GLU A 26 -1.94 -1.13 18.72
C GLU A 26 -2.49 0.26 18.38
N THR A 27 -1.67 1.30 18.55
CA THR A 27 -2.04 2.69 18.21
C THR A 27 -2.44 2.83 16.75
N ASP A 28 -1.74 2.19 15.82
CA ASP A 28 -2.07 2.24 14.39
C ASP A 28 -3.48 1.74 14.13
N ASN A 29 -3.82 0.60 14.71
CA ASN A 29 -5.12 -0.04 14.57
C ASN A 29 -6.24 0.78 15.21
N LEU A 30 -6.05 1.24 16.45
CA LEU A 30 -7.03 2.06 17.17
C LEU A 30 -7.27 3.39 16.47
N LEU A 31 -6.20 4.08 16.06
CA LEU A 31 -6.29 5.38 15.39
C LEU A 31 -7.01 5.28 14.05
N MET A 32 -6.65 4.28 13.23
CA MET A 32 -7.31 4.05 11.93
C MET A 32 -8.79 3.74 12.12
N SER A 33 -9.14 2.88 13.06
CA SER A 33 -10.53 2.52 13.34
C SER A 33 -11.35 3.72 13.83
N ALA A 34 -10.76 4.56 14.70
CA ALA A 34 -11.40 5.78 15.20
C ALA A 34 -11.61 6.82 14.09
N LEU A 35 -10.59 7.11 13.30
CA LEU A 35 -10.66 8.11 12.22
C LEU A 35 -11.63 7.72 11.11
N THR A 36 -11.81 6.43 10.87
CA THR A 36 -12.70 5.91 9.83
C THR A 36 -14.09 5.54 10.34
N HIS A 37 -14.38 5.78 11.62
CA HIS A 37 -15.63 5.39 12.29
C HIS A 37 -15.97 3.89 12.12
N ASN A 38 -14.94 3.01 12.13
CA ASN A 38 -15.14 1.57 12.02
C ASN A 38 -15.36 0.95 13.41
N PRO A 39 -16.60 0.55 13.78
CA PRO A 39 -16.91 0.03 15.11
C PRO A 39 -16.76 -1.49 15.23
N GLN A 40 -16.09 -2.14 14.29
CA GLN A 40 -16.03 -3.61 14.25
C GLN A 40 -15.30 -4.18 15.49
N PRO A 41 -15.96 -5.02 16.29
CA PRO A 41 -15.39 -5.57 17.51
C PRO A 41 -14.08 -6.34 17.30
N LEU A 42 -13.89 -7.00 16.17
CA LEU A 42 -12.64 -7.69 15.84
C LEU A 42 -11.38 -6.81 15.94
N HIS A 43 -11.57 -5.49 15.77
CA HIS A 43 -10.46 -4.52 15.84
C HIS A 43 -10.34 -3.82 17.18
N LEU A 44 -11.40 -3.83 18.02
CA LEU A 44 -11.52 -2.93 19.16
C LEU A 44 -11.82 -3.63 20.49
N ASP A 45 -12.37 -4.83 20.46
CA ASP A 45 -12.81 -5.59 21.63
C ASP A 45 -11.97 -6.87 21.75
N ALA A 46 -11.10 -6.91 22.75
CA ALA A 46 -10.19 -8.03 22.96
C ALA A 46 -10.91 -9.34 23.32
N GLU A 47 -12.04 -9.26 24.06
CA GLU A 47 -12.84 -10.44 24.41
C GLU A 47 -13.55 -11.01 23.19
N ALA A 48 -14.18 -10.13 22.37
CA ALA A 48 -14.83 -10.56 21.14
C ALA A 48 -13.81 -11.13 20.14
N ALA A 49 -12.65 -10.50 20.01
CA ALA A 49 -11.58 -10.98 19.15
C ALA A 49 -10.98 -12.32 19.61
N ALA A 50 -10.82 -12.51 20.92
CA ALA A 50 -10.36 -13.79 21.50
C ALA A 50 -11.35 -14.93 21.24
N ALA A 51 -12.65 -14.66 21.22
CA ALA A 51 -13.69 -15.63 20.90
C ALA A 51 -13.83 -15.92 19.40
N SER A 52 -13.17 -15.14 18.52
CA SER A 52 -13.22 -15.31 17.07
C SER A 52 -12.25 -16.40 16.59
N GLU A 53 -12.35 -16.78 15.32
CA GLU A 53 -11.39 -17.67 14.66
C GLU A 53 -9.94 -17.16 14.69
N PHE A 54 -9.73 -15.84 14.88
CA PHE A 54 -8.40 -15.23 14.94
C PHE A 54 -7.75 -15.31 16.33
N GLY A 55 -8.54 -15.51 17.40
CA GLY A 55 -8.07 -15.65 18.78
C GLY A 55 -7.44 -14.40 19.40
N ARG A 56 -7.43 -13.26 18.71
CA ARG A 56 -6.85 -11.98 19.14
C ARG A 56 -7.28 -10.84 18.22
N ILE A 57 -7.02 -9.59 18.65
CA ILE A 57 -7.30 -8.39 17.84
C ILE A 57 -6.73 -8.54 16.44
N LEU A 58 -7.61 -8.42 15.45
CA LEU A 58 -7.27 -8.33 14.03
C LEU A 58 -7.03 -6.87 13.67
N VAL A 59 -5.94 -6.56 12.96
CA VAL A 59 -5.66 -5.22 12.46
C VAL A 59 -6.66 -4.83 11.38
N ASN A 60 -7.13 -3.60 11.43
CA ASN A 60 -8.06 -3.04 10.44
C ASN A 60 -7.48 -3.17 9.02
N GLY A 61 -8.22 -3.82 8.12
CA GLY A 61 -7.74 -4.08 6.76
C GLY A 61 -7.48 -2.82 5.95
N THR A 62 -8.23 -1.74 6.18
CA THR A 62 -7.98 -0.46 5.52
C THR A 62 -6.67 0.18 5.97
N PHE A 63 -6.24 -0.02 7.23
CA PHE A 63 -4.88 0.34 7.66
C PHE A 63 -3.82 -0.46 6.90
N THR A 64 -4.00 -1.78 6.81
CA THR A 64 -3.08 -2.67 6.08
C THR A 64 -2.89 -2.21 4.63
N PHE A 65 -3.98 -1.91 3.95
CA PHE A 65 -3.95 -1.37 2.58
C PHE A 65 -3.25 -0.01 2.50
N ALA A 66 -3.61 0.93 3.38
CA ALA A 66 -3.01 2.27 3.41
C ALA A 66 -1.50 2.21 3.70
N LEU A 67 -1.07 1.32 4.61
CA LEU A 67 0.35 1.09 4.91
C LEU A 67 1.12 0.58 3.70
N MET A 68 0.55 -0.37 2.94
CA MET A 68 1.16 -0.86 1.69
C MET A 68 1.45 0.27 0.72
N ILE A 69 0.46 1.14 0.50
CA ILE A 69 0.64 2.29 -0.39
C ILE A 69 1.66 3.26 0.19
N GLY A 70 1.56 3.60 1.48
CA GLY A 70 2.49 4.53 2.13
C GLY A 70 3.95 4.09 2.03
N LEU A 71 4.25 2.81 2.28
CA LEU A 71 5.60 2.25 2.17
C LEU A 71 6.17 2.30 0.75
N SER A 72 5.30 2.30 -0.27
CA SER A 72 5.71 2.33 -1.68
C SER A 72 6.00 3.74 -2.21
N VAL A 73 5.50 4.80 -1.55
CA VAL A 73 5.53 6.18 -2.12
C VAL A 73 6.95 6.70 -2.30
N GLY A 74 7.84 6.44 -1.32
CA GLY A 74 9.16 7.08 -1.24
C GLY A 74 10.01 6.96 -2.50
N ASP A 75 10.07 5.78 -3.07
CA ASP A 75 10.88 5.43 -4.23
C ASP A 75 10.04 5.16 -5.50
N THR A 76 8.72 5.29 -5.42
CA THR A 76 7.86 5.26 -6.62
C THR A 76 7.45 6.65 -7.07
N THR A 77 6.69 7.39 -6.26
CA THR A 77 5.96 8.58 -6.73
C THR A 77 6.14 9.82 -5.86
N LEU A 78 7.06 9.82 -4.88
CA LEU A 78 7.31 10.97 -4.01
C LEU A 78 7.79 12.18 -4.83
N GLY A 79 6.98 13.25 -4.85
CA GLY A 79 7.28 14.49 -5.59
C GLY A 79 7.00 14.43 -7.10
N THR A 80 6.66 13.27 -7.66
CA THR A 80 6.36 13.09 -9.10
C THR A 80 4.89 12.75 -9.39
N LEU A 81 4.12 12.37 -8.35
CA LEU A 81 2.70 12.05 -8.47
C LEU A 81 1.89 13.30 -8.81
N VAL A 82 1.03 13.18 -9.82
CA VAL A 82 -0.04 14.16 -10.07
C VAL A 82 -1.32 13.74 -9.33
N ALA A 83 -1.75 12.49 -9.51
CA ALA A 83 -2.93 11.93 -8.85
C ALA A 83 -2.94 10.40 -8.90
N ASN A 84 -3.59 9.78 -7.92
CA ASN A 84 -4.02 8.39 -8.04
C ASN A 84 -5.35 8.34 -8.80
N LEU A 85 -5.42 7.53 -9.85
CA LEU A 85 -6.63 7.38 -10.65
C LEU A 85 -7.55 6.27 -10.12
N GLY A 86 -6.98 5.29 -9.42
CA GLY A 86 -7.75 4.22 -8.82
C GLY A 86 -6.90 3.10 -8.24
N TYR A 87 -7.59 2.22 -7.53
CA TYR A 87 -7.06 0.98 -6.98
C TYR A 87 -8.01 -0.15 -7.36
N ASP A 88 -7.46 -1.18 -8.00
CA ASP A 88 -8.20 -2.36 -8.42
C ASP A 88 -7.67 -3.61 -7.73
N ARG A 89 -8.53 -4.63 -7.63
CA ARG A 89 -8.17 -5.94 -7.10
C ARG A 89 -7.47 -5.86 -5.74
N VAL A 90 -8.03 -5.06 -4.82
CA VAL A 90 -7.54 -5.03 -3.45
C VAL A 90 -7.94 -6.33 -2.77
N ILE A 91 -6.95 -7.17 -2.44
CA ILE A 91 -7.15 -8.45 -1.76
C ILE A 91 -6.29 -8.53 -0.51
N MET A 92 -6.80 -9.25 0.50
CA MET A 92 -6.15 -9.45 1.79
C MET A 92 -6.14 -10.96 2.11
N PRO A 93 -5.18 -11.72 1.53
CA PRO A 93 -5.19 -13.18 1.61
C PRO A 93 -4.87 -13.73 3.01
N LYS A 94 -4.25 -12.91 3.87
CA LYS A 94 -3.89 -13.30 5.22
C LYS A 94 -4.14 -12.19 6.23
N PRO A 95 -4.52 -12.53 7.48
CA PRO A 95 -4.73 -11.56 8.55
C PRO A 95 -3.41 -10.89 8.96
N VAL A 96 -3.52 -9.66 9.45
CA VAL A 96 -2.43 -8.89 10.07
C VAL A 96 -2.74 -8.71 11.55
N PHE A 97 -1.72 -8.87 12.38
CA PHE A 97 -1.83 -8.70 13.82
C PHE A 97 -0.85 -7.63 14.34
N ILE A 98 -1.18 -7.07 15.49
CA ILE A 98 -0.27 -6.17 16.22
C ILE A 98 1.04 -6.92 16.48
N GLY A 99 2.18 -6.27 16.18
CA GLY A 99 3.51 -6.87 16.27
C GLY A 99 4.04 -7.45 14.95
N ASP A 100 3.20 -7.62 13.93
CA ASP A 100 3.69 -8.01 12.59
C ASP A 100 4.53 -6.87 11.98
N THR A 101 5.65 -7.25 11.34
CA THR A 101 6.55 -6.29 10.68
C THR A 101 6.41 -6.40 9.17
N MET A 102 6.02 -5.28 8.57
CA MET A 102 5.67 -5.19 7.16
C MET A 102 6.79 -4.61 6.32
N HIS A 103 6.88 -5.07 5.09
CA HIS A 103 7.62 -4.45 3.99
C HIS A 103 6.81 -4.56 2.72
N ALA A 104 7.08 -3.67 1.77
CA ALA A 104 6.35 -3.65 0.51
C ALA A 104 7.26 -3.98 -0.67
N VAL A 105 6.66 -4.51 -1.73
CA VAL A 105 7.29 -4.68 -3.05
C VAL A 105 6.34 -4.17 -4.13
N SER A 106 6.89 -3.68 -5.22
CA SER A 106 6.11 -3.15 -6.34
C SER A 106 6.66 -3.63 -7.67
N ASP A 107 5.75 -3.94 -8.59
CA ASP A 107 6.09 -4.24 -9.98
C ASP A 107 5.38 -3.23 -10.90
N VAL A 108 6.05 -2.78 -11.96
CA VAL A 108 5.42 -1.98 -13.02
C VAL A 108 4.75 -2.90 -14.02
N MET A 109 3.42 -2.82 -14.08
CA MET A 109 2.60 -3.70 -14.91
C MET A 109 2.28 -3.10 -16.27
N GLU A 110 2.11 -1.78 -16.35
CA GLU A 110 1.73 -1.08 -17.56
C GLU A 110 2.18 0.38 -17.54
N LEU A 111 2.55 0.89 -18.70
CA LEU A 111 2.86 2.30 -18.95
C LEU A 111 2.03 2.78 -20.14
N LYS A 112 1.39 3.94 -19.97
CA LYS A 112 0.60 4.58 -21.02
C LYS A 112 0.85 6.09 -21.05
N ASP A 113 0.91 6.67 -22.23
CA ASP A 113 0.88 8.12 -22.38
C ASP A 113 -0.51 8.67 -22.01
N SER A 114 -0.52 9.81 -21.31
CA SER A 114 -1.78 10.51 -21.08
C SER A 114 -2.25 11.20 -22.38
N ARG A 115 -3.45 10.85 -22.84
CA ARG A 115 -4.02 11.45 -24.04
C ARG A 115 -4.42 12.93 -23.85
N SER A 116 -4.77 13.30 -22.63
CA SER A 116 -5.29 14.64 -22.31
C SER A 116 -4.22 15.58 -21.72
N ARG A 117 -3.06 15.05 -21.30
CA ARG A 117 -2.01 15.81 -20.62
C ARG A 117 -0.63 15.39 -21.13
N PRO A 118 -0.03 16.12 -22.10
CA PRO A 118 1.25 15.73 -22.72
C PRO A 118 2.44 15.61 -21.76
N GLY A 119 2.43 16.38 -20.65
CA GLY A 119 3.51 16.39 -19.65
C GLY A 119 3.46 15.27 -18.62
N VAL A 120 2.56 14.29 -18.77
CA VAL A 120 2.35 13.21 -17.79
C VAL A 120 2.10 11.86 -18.46
N GLY A 121 2.38 10.79 -17.74
CA GLY A 121 2.04 9.43 -18.13
C GLY A 121 1.25 8.71 -17.06
N ILE A 122 0.72 7.56 -17.40
CA ILE A 122 -0.07 6.68 -16.53
C ILE A 122 0.76 5.45 -16.27
N VAL A 123 1.01 5.16 -14.98
CA VAL A 123 1.71 3.97 -14.52
C VAL A 123 0.74 3.09 -13.76
N THR A 124 0.68 1.81 -14.10
CA THR A 124 -0.03 0.81 -13.31
C THR A 124 1.00 -0.02 -12.55
N PHE A 125 0.98 0.10 -11.22
CA PHE A 125 1.78 -0.69 -10.30
C PHE A 125 0.97 -1.85 -9.75
N ARG A 126 1.60 -3.00 -9.54
CA ARG A 126 1.14 -4.03 -8.62
C ARG A 126 1.92 -3.87 -7.32
N HIS A 127 1.25 -3.50 -6.24
CA HIS A 127 1.84 -3.43 -4.91
C HIS A 127 1.48 -4.67 -4.11
N ARG A 128 2.42 -5.18 -3.33
CA ARG A 128 2.22 -6.27 -2.38
C ARG A 128 2.84 -5.89 -1.04
N LEU A 129 2.10 -6.11 0.04
CA LEU A 129 2.59 -5.99 1.40
C LEU A 129 2.85 -7.38 1.95
N LEU A 130 4.05 -7.57 2.50
CA LEU A 130 4.49 -8.84 3.08
C LEU A 130 4.79 -8.66 4.57
N ASN A 131 4.50 -9.69 5.36
CA ASN A 131 4.88 -9.74 6.76
C ASN A 131 6.32 -10.25 6.94
N GLN A 132 6.77 -10.40 8.19
CA GLN A 132 8.11 -10.87 8.55
C GLN A 132 8.42 -12.31 8.10
N ARG A 133 7.40 -13.08 7.71
CA ARG A 133 7.52 -14.45 7.17
C ARG A 133 7.49 -14.48 5.65
N ASN A 134 7.54 -13.32 5.00
CA ASN A 134 7.38 -13.15 3.55
C ASN A 134 6.03 -13.67 3.00
N GLU A 135 4.99 -13.64 3.82
CA GLU A 135 3.63 -13.95 3.39
C GLU A 135 2.94 -12.67 2.89
N ILE A 136 2.28 -12.76 1.73
CA ILE A 136 1.50 -11.64 1.19
C ILE A 136 0.25 -11.46 2.07
N VAL A 137 0.10 -10.27 2.65
CA VAL A 137 -1.03 -9.89 3.50
C VAL A 137 -1.97 -8.89 2.82
N CYS A 138 -1.48 -8.17 1.82
CA CYS A 138 -2.29 -7.29 0.98
C CYS A 138 -1.67 -7.18 -0.41
N GLU A 139 -2.51 -7.08 -1.44
CA GLU A 139 -2.10 -6.83 -2.83
C GLU A 139 -3.11 -5.91 -3.50
N CYS A 140 -2.67 -5.06 -4.40
CA CYS A 140 -3.55 -4.29 -5.29
C CYS A 140 -2.87 -3.91 -6.60
N LEU A 141 -3.68 -3.49 -7.57
CA LEU A 141 -3.23 -2.71 -8.73
C LEU A 141 -3.54 -1.24 -8.46
N ARG A 142 -2.52 -0.38 -8.54
CA ARG A 142 -2.65 1.07 -8.40
C ARG A 142 -2.38 1.72 -9.74
N THR A 143 -3.31 2.51 -10.23
CA THR A 143 -3.13 3.34 -11.43
C THR A 143 -2.84 4.78 -11.01
N ALA A 144 -1.68 5.30 -11.38
CA ALA A 144 -1.19 6.61 -10.99
C ALA A 144 -0.85 7.47 -12.22
N LEU A 145 -1.18 8.76 -12.12
CA LEU A 145 -0.78 9.78 -13.08
C LEU A 145 0.53 10.41 -12.58
N VAL A 146 1.60 10.28 -13.34
CA VAL A 146 2.97 10.63 -12.94
C VAL A 146 3.56 11.65 -13.92
N ASN A 147 4.23 12.67 -13.38
CA ASN A 147 4.88 13.69 -14.19
C ASN A 147 6.04 13.10 -15.00
N ARG A 148 6.26 13.63 -16.21
CA ARG A 148 7.48 13.44 -16.99
C ARG A 148 8.60 14.34 -16.47
N LYS A 149 9.84 14.00 -16.82
CA LYS A 149 10.99 14.85 -16.52
C LYS A 149 10.77 16.26 -17.09
N PRO A 150 11.13 17.31 -16.34
CA PRO A 150 11.19 18.64 -16.90
C PRO A 150 12.12 18.69 -18.12
N ALA A 151 11.74 19.47 -19.13
CA ALA A 151 12.57 19.73 -20.31
C ALA A 151 13.84 20.51 -19.95
#